data_07175ca11349d3b02a0e49a73bcabe85
#
_entry.id   07175ca11349d3b02a0e49a73bcabe85
#
_cell.length_a   1.000
_cell.length_b   1.000
_cell.length_c   1.000
_cell.angle_alpha   90.00
_cell.angle_beta   90.00
_cell.angle_gamma   90.00
#
_symmetry.space_group_name_H-M   'P 1'
#
loop_
_entity.id
_entity.type
_entity.pdbx_description
1 polymer ?
#
loop_
_entity_poly.entity_id
_entity_poly.type
_entity_poly.pdbx_seq_one_letter_code
_entity_poly.pdbx_strand_id
1 'polypeptide(L)' 'MKQYAVQTKFNGTIVVSAIDEFNAEELVIEVIASDDEIISVQELDM' A
#
# COMPACT_ATOMS: atom_id res chain seq x y z
N MET A 1 13.20 -1.66 -7.72
CA MET A 1 11.90 -1.39 -7.08
C MET A 1 12.06 -1.20 -5.59
N LYS A 2 11.20 -0.41 -5.01
CA LYS A 2 11.20 -0.16 -3.57
C LYS A 2 10.06 -0.91 -2.91
N GLN A 3 10.17 -1.12 -1.61
CA GLN A 3 9.09 -1.75 -0.86
C GLN A 3 8.36 -0.69 -0.05
N TYR A 4 7.06 -0.83 0.01
CA TYR A 4 6.19 0.11 0.73
C TYR A 4 5.26 -0.65 1.66
N ALA A 5 5.10 -0.11 2.86
CA ALA A 5 4.09 -0.58 3.80
C ALA A 5 2.86 0.33 3.64
N VAL A 6 1.77 -0.24 3.20
CA VAL A 6 0.53 0.51 2.98
C VAL A 6 -0.44 0.11 4.07
N GLN A 7 -0.77 1.05 4.92
CA GLN A 7 -1.71 0.79 6.01
C GLN A 7 -3.13 1.06 5.55
N THR A 8 -3.99 0.07 5.72
CA THR A 8 -5.38 0.17 5.34
C THR A 8 -6.28 0.18 6.56
N LYS A 9 -7.51 0.62 6.37
CA LYS A 9 -8.47 0.75 7.47
C LYS A 9 -8.93 -0.60 7.98
N PHE A 10 -9.19 -1.56 7.09
CA PHE A 10 -9.77 -2.84 7.47
C PHE A 10 -8.85 -4.04 7.29
N ASN A 11 -7.84 -3.94 6.45
CA ASN A 11 -6.96 -5.07 6.15
C ASN A 11 -5.57 -4.96 6.78
N GLY A 12 -5.36 -3.98 7.65
CA GLY A 12 -4.06 -3.79 8.30
C GLY A 12 -3.01 -3.29 7.33
N THR A 13 -1.78 -3.70 7.54
CA THR A 13 -0.65 -3.26 6.73
C THR A 13 -0.34 -4.26 5.64
N ILE A 14 -0.27 -3.78 4.41
CA ILE A 14 0.07 -4.59 3.24
C ILE A 14 1.40 -4.10 2.70
N VAL A 15 2.35 -5.02 2.51
CA VAL A 15 3.67 -4.67 1.96
C VAL A 15 3.67 -5.00 0.48
N VAL A 16 4.05 -4.02 -0.34
CA VAL A 16 4.12 -4.20 -1.79
C VAL A 16 5.44 -3.66 -2.33
N SER A 17 5.87 -4.22 -3.47
CA SER A 17 7.01 -3.71 -4.22
C SER A 17 6.48 -2.81 -5.32
N ALA A 18 6.98 -1.60 -5.41
CA ALA A 18 6.50 -0.61 -6.38
C ALA A 18 7.60 0.36 -6.75
N ILE A 19 7.38 1.11 -7.82
CA ILE A 19 8.37 2.08 -8.28
C ILE A 19 8.30 3.38 -7.51
N ASP A 20 7.12 3.74 -6.99
CA ASP A 20 6.92 4.93 -6.16
C ASP A 20 5.66 4.76 -5.32
N GLU A 21 5.35 5.79 -4.52
CA GLU A 21 4.19 5.75 -3.64
C GLU A 21 2.87 5.64 -4.38
N PHE A 22 2.74 6.33 -5.50
CA PHE A 22 1.51 6.25 -6.30
C PHE A 22 1.29 4.85 -6.82
N ASN A 23 2.35 4.23 -7.31
CA ASN A 23 2.26 2.86 -7.81
C ASN A 23 1.89 1.91 -6.68
N ALA A 24 2.45 2.11 -5.48
CA ALA A 24 2.12 1.28 -4.33
C ALA A 24 0.64 1.40 -3.98
N GLU A 25 0.09 2.60 -3.97
CA GLU A 25 -1.33 2.81 -3.69
C GLU A 25 -2.20 2.12 -4.73
N GLU A 26 -1.86 2.24 -6.00
CA GLU A 26 -2.63 1.61 -7.07
C GLU A 26 -2.65 0.08 -6.93
N LEU A 27 -1.50 -0.50 -6.59
CA LEU A 27 -1.42 -1.95 -6.40
C LEU A 27 -2.29 -2.41 -5.25
N VAL A 28 -2.32 -1.66 -4.16
CA VAL A 28 -3.12 -2.01 -2.99
C VAL A 28 -4.61 -1.81 -3.27
N ILE A 29 -4.97 -0.75 -3.95
CA ILE A 29 -6.37 -0.48 -4.30
C ILE A 29 -6.97 -1.63 -5.10
N GLU A 30 -6.18 -2.28 -5.94
CA GLU A 30 -6.65 -3.41 -6.75
C GLU A 30 -6.95 -4.65 -5.92
N VAL A 31 -6.36 -4.80 -4.73
CA VAL A 31 -6.51 -6.01 -3.92
C VAL A 31 -7.39 -5.81 -2.69
N ILE A 32 -7.65 -4.59 -2.28
CA ILE A 32 -8.51 -4.32 -1.13
C ILE A 32 -9.96 -4.15 -1.57
N ALA A 33 -10.87 -4.33 -0.60
CA ALA A 33 -12.30 -4.15 -0.87
C ALA A 33 -12.64 -2.69 -1.14
N SER A 34 -13.72 -2.45 -1.88
CA SER A 34 -14.12 -1.10 -2.25
C SER A 34 -14.50 -0.22 -1.06
N ASP A 35 -14.84 -0.83 0.07
CA ASP A 35 -15.17 -0.11 1.30
C ASP A 35 -13.96 0.12 2.20
N ASP A 36 -12.78 -0.38 1.82
CA ASP A 36 -11.56 -0.15 2.55
C ASP A 36 -10.92 1.15 2.09
N GLU A 37 -10.00 1.67 2.92
CA GLU A 37 -9.30 2.91 2.62
C GLU A 37 -7.83 2.78 2.93
N ILE A 38 -7.00 3.46 2.15
CA ILE A 38 -5.59 3.58 2.45
C ILE A 38 -5.41 4.73 3.45
N ILE A 39 -4.80 4.43 4.59
CA ILE A 39 -4.56 5.41 5.65
C ILE A 39 -3.20 6.07 5.46
N SER A 40 -2.17 5.28 5.17
CA SER A 40 -0.82 5.81 5.00
C SER A 40 0.00 4.89 4.12
N VAL A 41 1.02 5.47 3.50
CA VAL A 41 2.00 4.74 2.68
C VAL A 41 3.37 5.13 3.19
N GLN A 42 4.19 4.15 3.51
CA GLN A 42 5.53 4.39 4.02
C GLN A 42 6.54 3.54 3.26
N GLU A 43 7.59 4.18 2.77
CA GLU A 43 8.66 3.46 2.11
C GLU A 43 9.47 2.69 3.16
N LEU A 44 9.71 1.41 2.88
CA LEU A 44 10.53 0.59 3.76
C LEU A 44 11.96 0.66 3.28
N ASP A 45 12.83 1.18 4.12
CA ASP A 45 14.24 1.33 3.82
C ASP A 45 14.96 0.07 4.29
N MET A 46 15.57 -0.59 3.35
CA MET A 46 16.29 -1.85 3.64
C MET A 46 17.79 -1.61 3.68
#